data_47ce27271bbd5ecca0399b6a17ca8537
#
_entry.id   47ce27271bbd5ecca0399b6a17ca8537
#
_cell.length_a   1.000
_cell.length_b   1.000
_cell.length_c   1.000
_cell.angle_alpha   90.00
_cell.angle_beta   90.00
_cell.angle_gamma   90.00
#
_symmetry.space_group_name_H-M   'P 1'
#
loop_
_entity.id
_entity.type
_entity.pdbx_description
1 polymer ?
#
loop_
_entity_poly.entity_id
_entity_poly.type
_entity_poly.pdbx_seq_one_letter_code
_entity_poly.pdbx_strand_id
1 'polypeptide(L)'
;MGLEKTIFIKNLNEHTSLISKLYPLDDVVACAINVIAEAMTLGNKLMICGNGGSAADSQHIAAEFTGRFIEDRKPLPAISLTTDTSALTCISNDYSYDNVFSRQVEALASP
;
A
#
# COMPACT_ATOMS: atom_id res chain seq x y z
N MET A 1 32.41 -3.56 23.85
CA MET A 1 31.26 -2.64 23.65
C MET A 1 31.31 -2.22 22.21
N GLY A 2 30.63 -3.04 21.55
CA GLY A 2 30.95 -3.40 20.36
C GLY A 2 30.19 -3.10 19.16
N LEU A 3 30.25 -4.09 18.31
CA LEU A 3 29.68 -4.15 16.95
C LEU A 3 28.22 -3.76 16.91
N GLU A 4 27.42 -4.16 17.89
CA GLU A 4 25.95 -3.93 17.93
C GLU A 4 25.57 -2.45 18.04
N LYS A 5 26.27 -1.68 18.87
CA LYS A 5 26.06 -0.23 18.95
C LYS A 5 26.42 0.47 17.64
N THR A 6 27.46 0.00 16.98
CA THR A 6 27.93 0.56 15.70
C THR A 6 26.94 0.27 14.57
N ILE A 7 26.35 -0.93 14.53
CA ILE A 7 25.34 -1.32 13.55
C ILE A 7 24.07 -0.48 13.70
N PHE A 8 23.57 -0.31 14.92
CA PHE A 8 22.38 0.50 15.18
C PHE A 8 22.57 1.96 14.72
N ILE A 9 23.68 2.58 15.13
CA ILE A 9 23.98 3.98 14.75
C ILE A 9 24.17 4.12 13.23
N LYS A 10 24.84 3.16 12.61
CA LYS A 10 25.00 3.14 11.16
C LYS A 10 23.62 3.11 10.46
N ASN A 11 22.76 2.17 10.84
CA ASN A 11 21.41 2.04 10.27
C ASN A 11 20.58 3.30 10.51
N LEU A 12 20.66 3.91 11.68
CA LEU A 12 19.96 5.14 12.00
C LEU A 12 20.44 6.31 11.12
N ASN A 13 21.74 6.43 10.90
CA ASN A 13 22.29 7.45 10.02
C ASN A 13 21.88 7.25 8.54
N GLU A 14 21.91 6.01 8.07
CA GLU A 14 21.46 5.66 6.72
C GLU A 14 19.97 6.01 6.55
N HIS A 15 19.13 5.68 7.54
CA HIS A 15 17.71 5.99 7.55
C HIS A 15 17.47 7.52 7.51
N THR A 16 18.15 8.26 8.36
CA THR A 16 18.07 9.74 8.40
C THR A 16 18.49 10.36 7.06
N SER A 17 19.58 9.86 6.48
CA SER A 17 20.04 10.29 5.16
C SER A 17 19.02 9.98 4.07
N LEU A 18 18.36 8.82 4.10
CA LEU A 18 17.32 8.47 3.15
C LEU A 18 16.11 9.40 3.27
N ILE A 19 15.61 9.61 4.48
CA ILE A 19 14.47 10.50 4.73
C ILE A 19 14.72 11.89 4.19
N SER A 20 15.93 12.44 4.38
CA SER A 20 16.30 13.75 3.86
C SER A 20 16.24 13.86 2.33
N LYS A 21 16.29 12.74 1.62
CA LYS A 21 16.21 12.68 0.15
C LYS A 21 14.77 12.60 -0.38
N LEU A 22 13.78 12.50 0.49
CA LEU A 22 12.38 12.39 0.08
C LEU A 22 11.70 13.73 -0.22
N TYR A 23 12.27 14.85 0.25
CA TYR A 23 11.69 16.19 -0.01
C TYR A 23 11.35 16.48 -1.48
N PRO A 24 12.15 16.08 -2.48
CA PRO A 24 11.82 16.31 -3.90
C PRO A 24 10.60 15.52 -4.39
N LEU A 25 10.06 14.58 -3.60
CA LEU A 25 8.88 13.80 -3.97
C LEU A 25 7.55 14.50 -3.63
N ASP A 26 7.58 15.70 -3.05
CA ASP A 26 6.39 16.42 -2.61
C ASP A 26 5.34 16.56 -3.72
N ASP A 27 5.75 17.04 -4.89
CA ASP A 27 4.86 17.20 -6.05
C ASP A 27 4.26 15.86 -6.53
N VAL A 28 5.05 14.77 -6.51
CA VAL A 28 4.61 13.45 -6.93
C VAL A 28 3.59 12.90 -5.92
N VAL A 29 3.84 13.09 -4.63
CA VAL A 29 2.93 12.69 -3.57
C VAL A 29 1.62 13.49 -3.65
N ALA A 30 1.70 14.80 -3.85
CA ALA A 30 0.52 15.65 -4.04
C ALA A 30 -0.32 15.22 -5.26
N CYS A 31 0.32 14.87 -6.36
CA CYS A 31 -0.37 14.33 -7.53
C CYS A 31 -1.10 13.02 -7.21
N ALA A 32 -0.44 12.09 -6.53
CA ALA A 32 -1.06 10.81 -6.13
C ALA A 32 -2.26 11.02 -5.19
N ILE A 33 -2.15 11.94 -4.24
CA ILE A 33 -3.25 12.30 -3.33
C ILE A 33 -4.45 12.82 -4.12
N ASN A 34 -4.24 13.72 -5.06
CA ASN A 34 -5.32 14.28 -5.87
C ASN A 34 -6.03 13.22 -6.71
N VAL A 35 -5.29 12.32 -7.36
CA VAL A 35 -5.87 11.21 -8.14
C VAL A 35 -6.73 10.30 -7.28
N ILE A 36 -6.24 9.93 -6.08
CA ILE A 36 -6.98 9.08 -5.14
C ILE A 36 -8.24 9.81 -4.65
N ALA A 37 -8.12 11.07 -4.27
CA ALA A 37 -9.25 11.87 -3.77
C ALA A 37 -10.34 12.06 -4.84
N GLU A 38 -9.95 12.33 -6.07
CA GLU A 38 -10.88 12.43 -7.21
C GLU A 38 -11.59 11.11 -7.48
N ALA A 39 -10.85 10.01 -7.54
CA ALA A 39 -11.43 8.67 -7.73
C ALA A 39 -12.46 8.34 -6.64
N MET A 40 -12.16 8.63 -5.38
CA MET A 40 -13.10 8.42 -4.27
C MET A 40 -14.32 9.33 -4.36
N THR A 41 -14.16 10.57 -4.79
CA THR A 41 -15.27 11.52 -5.00
C THR A 41 -16.22 11.03 -6.10
N LEU A 42 -15.69 10.36 -7.12
CA LEU A 42 -16.45 9.74 -8.20
C LEU A 42 -17.07 8.38 -7.81
N GLY A 43 -16.93 7.95 -6.57
CA GLY A 43 -17.47 6.68 -6.07
C GLY A 43 -16.62 5.46 -6.39
N ASN A 44 -15.41 5.65 -6.87
CA ASN A 44 -14.44 4.58 -7.10
C ASN A 44 -13.72 4.19 -5.81
N LYS A 45 -12.88 3.15 -5.88
CA LYS A 45 -12.18 2.58 -4.73
C LYS A 45 -10.67 2.58 -4.93
N LEU A 46 -9.93 2.58 -3.83
CA LEU A 46 -8.50 2.33 -3.81
C LEU A 46 -8.25 0.82 -3.67
N MET A 47 -7.52 0.23 -4.59
CA MET A 47 -7.05 -1.15 -4.52
C MET A 47 -5.55 -1.16 -4.30
N ILE A 48 -5.12 -1.88 -3.26
CA ILE A 48 -3.72 -1.91 -2.83
C ILE A 48 -3.24 -3.35 -2.86
N CYS A 49 -2.06 -3.56 -3.38
CA CYS A 49 -1.44 -4.89 -3.41
C CYS A 49 0.06 -4.83 -3.10
N GLY A 50 0.60 -5.96 -2.74
CA GLY A 50 2.01 -6.14 -2.46
C GLY A 50 2.30 -7.55 -1.94
N ASN A 51 3.55 -7.88 -1.78
CA ASN A 51 4.02 -9.18 -1.33
C ASN A 51 4.80 -9.06 -0.02
N GLY A 52 4.78 -10.07 0.82
CA GLY A 52 5.54 -10.10 2.06
C GLY A 52 5.21 -8.93 2.98
N GLY A 53 6.19 -8.11 3.33
CA GLY A 53 6.01 -6.89 4.12
C GLY A 53 5.06 -5.91 3.45
N SER A 54 5.13 -5.75 2.13
CA SER A 54 4.22 -4.88 1.37
C SER A 54 2.78 -5.41 1.32
N ALA A 55 2.56 -6.72 1.51
CA ALA A 55 1.21 -7.25 1.72
C ALA A 55 0.63 -6.78 3.05
N ALA A 56 1.43 -6.76 4.12
CA ALA A 56 1.03 -6.23 5.41
C ALA A 56 0.76 -4.72 5.33
N ASP A 57 1.60 -3.96 4.65
CA ASP A 57 1.41 -2.52 4.41
C ASP A 57 0.12 -2.25 3.62
N SER A 58 -0.18 -3.07 2.61
CA SER A 58 -1.42 -2.96 1.82
C SER A 58 -2.66 -3.10 2.68
N GLN A 59 -2.67 -4.06 3.61
CA GLN A 59 -3.76 -4.26 4.56
C GLN A 59 -3.87 -3.08 5.54
N HIS A 60 -2.77 -2.62 6.08
CA HIS A 60 -2.73 -1.50 7.01
C HIS A 60 -3.28 -0.23 6.35
N ILE A 61 -2.80 0.12 5.16
CA ILE A 61 -3.26 1.30 4.44
C ILE A 61 -4.76 1.20 4.10
N ALA A 62 -5.24 0.06 3.62
CA ALA A 62 -6.66 -0.13 3.35
C ALA A 62 -7.53 0.06 4.60
N ALA A 63 -7.06 -0.41 5.76
CA ALA A 63 -7.73 -0.24 7.03
C ALA A 63 -7.81 1.22 7.49
N GLU A 64 -6.80 2.04 7.21
CA GLU A 64 -6.84 3.48 7.50
C GLU A 64 -7.93 4.20 6.68
N PHE A 65 -8.25 3.73 5.49
CA PHE A 65 -9.34 4.27 4.67
C PHE A 65 -10.71 3.77 5.13
N THR A 66 -10.88 2.49 5.35
CA THR A 66 -12.16 1.89 5.75
C THR A 66 -12.53 2.14 7.21
N GLY A 67 -11.56 2.29 8.08
CA GLY A 67 -11.71 2.75 9.45
C GLY A 67 -11.56 4.27 9.54
N ARG A 68 -10.55 4.69 10.27
CA ARG A 68 -10.13 6.10 10.36
C ARG A 68 -8.62 6.18 10.54
N PHE A 69 -8.01 7.29 10.20
CA PHE A 69 -6.60 7.53 10.46
C PHE A 69 -6.39 8.41 11.71
N ILE A 70 -6.61 9.70 11.62
CA ILE A 70 -6.43 10.64 12.73
C ILE A 70 -7.78 11.06 13.29
N GLU A 71 -8.66 11.55 12.43
CA GLU A 71 -9.96 12.09 12.80
C GLU A 71 -11.09 11.11 12.46
N ASP A 72 -12.18 11.21 13.21
CA ASP A 72 -13.40 10.47 12.91
C ASP A 72 -14.03 11.01 11.62
N ARG A 73 -14.39 10.12 10.70
CA ARG A 73 -14.96 10.47 9.40
C ARG A 73 -15.73 9.30 8.80
N LYS A 74 -16.46 9.59 7.75
CA LYS A 74 -17.10 8.56 6.92
C LYS A 74 -16.04 7.57 6.37
N PRO A 75 -16.32 6.26 6.41
CA PRO A 75 -15.47 5.26 5.76
C PRO A 75 -15.25 5.55 4.28
N LEU A 76 -14.02 5.34 3.81
CA LEU A 76 -13.65 5.52 2.41
C LEU A 76 -13.37 4.16 1.77
N PRO A 77 -13.74 3.96 0.49
CA PRO A 77 -13.65 2.67 -0.18
C PRO A 77 -12.20 2.32 -0.52
N ALA A 78 -11.64 1.39 0.22
CA ALA A 78 -10.32 0.81 -0.05
C ALA A 78 -10.33 -0.68 0.23
N ILE A 79 -9.56 -1.43 -0.55
CA ILE A 79 -9.41 -2.88 -0.38
C ILE A 79 -7.97 -3.30 -0.62
N SER A 80 -7.48 -4.19 0.23
CA SER A 80 -6.22 -4.91 -0.02
C SER A 80 -6.49 -6.17 -0.81
N LEU A 81 -5.80 -6.34 -1.93
CA LEU A 81 -5.89 -7.54 -2.78
C LEU A 81 -5.02 -8.70 -2.25
N THR A 82 -4.50 -8.56 -1.04
CA THR A 82 -3.58 -9.52 -0.41
C THR A 82 -4.26 -10.39 0.65
N THR A 83 -5.56 -10.27 0.84
CA THR A 83 -6.28 -10.87 1.98
C THR A 83 -7.14 -12.08 1.61
N ASP A 84 -7.61 -12.16 0.37
CA ASP A 84 -8.39 -13.30 -0.10
C ASP A 84 -7.47 -14.47 -0.46
N THR A 85 -7.28 -15.36 0.48
CA THR A 85 -6.39 -16.52 0.31
C THR A 85 -6.88 -17.48 -0.78
N SER A 86 -8.19 -17.58 -0.99
CA SER A 86 -8.77 -18.41 -2.04
C SER A 86 -8.47 -17.81 -3.42
N ALA A 87 -8.63 -16.51 -3.61
CA ALA A 87 -8.27 -15.84 -4.85
C ALA A 87 -6.77 -15.96 -5.13
N LEU A 88 -5.93 -15.68 -4.14
CA LEU A 88 -4.47 -15.76 -4.28
C LEU A 88 -4.01 -17.16 -4.70
N THR A 89 -4.49 -18.19 -4.02
CA THR A 89 -4.07 -19.57 -4.26
C THR A 89 -4.68 -20.16 -5.53
N CYS A 90 -5.95 -19.90 -5.80
CA CYS A 90 -6.64 -20.35 -7.01
C CYS A 90 -5.98 -19.75 -8.27
N ILE A 91 -5.81 -18.43 -8.33
CA ILE A 91 -5.21 -17.76 -9.48
C ILE A 91 -3.75 -18.22 -9.67
N SER A 92 -3.01 -18.34 -8.58
CA SER A 92 -1.63 -18.85 -8.61
C SER A 92 -1.54 -20.25 -9.20
N ASN A 93 -2.46 -21.13 -8.80
CA ASN A 93 -2.47 -22.53 -9.22
C ASN A 93 -2.95 -22.70 -10.67
N ASP A 94 -4.01 -21.99 -11.04
CA ASP A 94 -4.67 -22.21 -12.34
C ASP A 94 -4.02 -21.41 -13.49
N TYR A 95 -3.33 -20.33 -13.17
CA TYR A 95 -2.66 -19.46 -14.15
C TYR A 95 -1.16 -19.31 -13.82
N SER A 96 -0.83 -18.34 -12.98
CA SER A 96 0.49 -18.15 -12.39
C SER A 96 0.42 -17.13 -11.26
N TYR A 97 1.44 -17.07 -10.42
CA TYR A 97 1.55 -16.05 -9.39
C TYR A 97 1.59 -14.62 -9.97
N ASP A 98 2.13 -14.43 -11.17
CA ASP A 98 2.21 -13.14 -11.85
C ASP A 98 0.82 -12.53 -12.12
N ASN A 99 -0.22 -13.35 -12.14
CA ASN A 99 -1.59 -12.92 -12.41
C ASN A 99 -2.44 -12.67 -11.15
N VAL A 100 -1.92 -12.89 -9.94
CA VAL A 100 -2.75 -12.86 -8.73
C VAL A 100 -3.38 -11.51 -8.44
N PHE A 101 -2.72 -10.42 -8.76
CA PHE A 101 -3.27 -9.08 -8.57
C PHE A 101 -4.00 -8.56 -9.81
N SER A 102 -3.44 -8.76 -11.01
CA SER A 102 -4.05 -8.27 -12.26
C SER A 102 -5.45 -8.82 -12.46
N ARG A 103 -5.68 -10.11 -12.22
CA ARG A 103 -7.01 -10.72 -12.34
C ARG A 103 -8.03 -10.16 -11.32
N GLN A 104 -7.58 -9.87 -10.12
CA GLN A 104 -8.45 -9.22 -9.11
C GLN A 104 -8.77 -7.78 -9.52
N VAL A 105 -7.79 -7.04 -10.06
CA VAL A 105 -8.03 -5.68 -10.59
C VAL A 105 -9.03 -5.72 -11.73
N GLU A 106 -8.85 -6.60 -12.72
CA GLU A 106 -9.79 -6.77 -13.83
C GLU A 106 -11.22 -7.07 -13.38
N ALA A 107 -11.36 -7.86 -12.31
CA ALA A 107 -12.68 -8.24 -11.78
C ALA A 107 -13.34 -7.14 -10.93
N LEU A 108 -12.56 -6.33 -10.21
CA LEU A 108 -13.05 -5.44 -9.16
C LEU A 108 -12.96 -3.95 -9.52
N ALA A 109 -12.14 -3.58 -10.50
CA ALA A 109 -12.02 -2.20 -10.92
C ALA A 109 -13.29 -1.71 -11.63
N SER A 110 -13.59 -0.46 -11.41
CA SER A 110 -14.58 0.27 -12.21
C SER A 110 -13.87 1.02 -13.33
N PRO A 111 -14.51 1.20 -14.50
CA PRO A 111 -13.95 2.01 -15.59
C PRO A 111 -13.69 3.45 -15.15
#